data_35a76e8e1d75776a810e9c7baba1f8f0
#
_entry.id   35a76e8e1d75776a810e9c7baba1f8f0
#
_cell.length_a   1.000
_cell.length_b   1.000
_cell.length_c   1.000
_cell.angle_alpha   90.00
_cell.angle_beta   90.00
_cell.angle_gamma   90.00
#
_symmetry.space_group_name_H-M   'P 1'
#
loop_
_entity.id
_entity.type
_entity.pdbx_description
1 polymer ?
#
loop_
_entity_poly.entity_id
_entity_poly.type
_entity_poly.pdbx_seq_one_letter_code
_entity_poly.pdbx_strand_id
1 'polypeptide(L)'
;MIRSAVRQYRRNRRTVTVGPVNRYSRPYEWSAGPTSVEDKWDRSVGRPMTDEPIENISGGADGGGMATEFEPSEAETRAERVIDHLGETYWQKAYGGQDAFTCLVRTILSQNTSDKASQPAHDALMKRYRGSEVQRTSDDASGQGPRAGDLAEALADAEQSELAETISSAGLYNQKSSVIIDAAVEIREEFGGASEFDTFVRDGEPSAVRDRLLDINGVGPKTADCVLLFAGGRGGVFPVDTHVHRIYRRMGIAPPEADHEAVREVLEREVPPEKCGFGHTASIQFGREYCSARKPACLDGPEACPLYDLCDRVGIDEIDETVVDPAEAD
;
A
#
# COMPACT_ATOMS: atom_id res chain seq x y z
N MET A 1 7.75 -1.09 -29.78
CA MET A 1 7.10 -2.36 -29.42
C MET A 1 5.90 -2.16 -28.48
N ILE A 2 5.90 -1.16 -27.62
CA ILE A 2 4.84 -0.86 -26.62
C ILE A 2 3.47 -0.53 -27.25
N ARG A 3 3.43 0.22 -28.34
CA ARG A 3 2.19 0.49 -29.11
C ARG A 3 1.46 -0.77 -29.59
N SER A 4 2.14 -1.91 -29.62
CA SER A 4 1.57 -3.19 -30.05
C SER A 4 0.71 -3.85 -28.95
N ALA A 5 1.12 -3.79 -27.70
CA ALA A 5 0.42 -4.43 -26.56
C ALA A 5 -0.93 -3.77 -26.26
N VAL A 6 -0.99 -2.45 -26.25
CA VAL A 6 -2.25 -1.70 -26.02
C VAL A 6 -3.23 -1.88 -27.20
N ARG A 7 -2.73 -1.97 -28.45
CA ARG A 7 -3.59 -2.31 -29.60
C ARG A 7 -4.12 -3.75 -29.52
N GLN A 8 -3.34 -4.67 -28.95
CA GLN A 8 -3.74 -6.05 -28.78
C GLN A 8 -4.82 -6.20 -27.69
N TYR A 9 -4.68 -5.44 -26.59
CA TYR A 9 -5.69 -5.33 -25.55
C TYR A 9 -7.05 -4.80 -26.08
N ARG A 10 -7.06 -3.76 -26.92
CA ARG A 10 -8.27 -3.24 -27.55
C ARG A 10 -8.89 -4.19 -28.60
N ARG A 11 -8.08 -5.01 -29.28
CA ARG A 11 -8.58 -6.03 -30.24
C ARG A 11 -9.22 -7.22 -29.53
N ASN A 12 -8.69 -7.65 -28.39
CA ASN A 12 -9.22 -8.82 -27.65
C ASN A 12 -10.57 -8.55 -26.97
N ARG A 13 -10.94 -7.28 -26.73
CA ARG A 13 -12.29 -6.94 -26.23
C ARG A 13 -13.45 -7.40 -27.13
N ARG A 14 -13.20 -7.72 -28.41
CA ARG A 14 -14.29 -8.07 -29.37
C ARG A 14 -14.61 -9.57 -29.45
N THR A 15 -13.88 -10.44 -28.74
CA THR A 15 -14.01 -11.89 -28.92
C THR A 15 -13.93 -12.73 -27.63
N VAL A 16 -14.20 -12.17 -26.46
CA VAL A 16 -14.23 -12.97 -25.23
C VAL A 16 -15.67 -13.45 -25.00
N THR A 17 -15.97 -14.64 -25.47
CA THR A 17 -17.08 -15.45 -24.99
C THR A 17 -16.73 -15.94 -23.58
N VAL A 18 -17.56 -15.54 -22.61
CA VAL A 18 -17.43 -15.87 -21.19
C VAL A 18 -17.50 -17.38 -21.00
N GLY A 19 -16.39 -18.00 -20.68
CA GLY A 19 -16.30 -19.35 -20.13
C GLY A 19 -16.62 -19.35 -18.61
N PRO A 20 -16.85 -20.49 -17.98
CA PRO A 20 -17.45 -20.56 -16.64
C PRO A 20 -16.59 -19.88 -15.59
N VAL A 21 -17.24 -19.00 -14.86
CA VAL A 21 -16.75 -18.18 -13.74
C VAL A 21 -16.06 -19.04 -12.68
N ASN A 22 -14.82 -18.76 -12.41
CA ASN A 22 -14.06 -19.35 -11.30
C ASN A 22 -14.64 -18.82 -9.96
N ARG A 23 -14.85 -19.72 -8.99
CA ARG A 23 -15.64 -19.50 -7.76
C ARG A 23 -15.02 -18.57 -6.71
N TYR A 24 -14.07 -17.73 -7.08
CA TYR A 24 -13.39 -16.84 -6.13
C TYR A 24 -13.78 -15.35 -6.21
N SER A 25 -14.78 -15.00 -7.00
CA SER A 25 -15.31 -13.64 -7.03
C SER A 25 -16.67 -13.56 -6.33
N ARG A 26 -16.67 -13.51 -5.01
CA ARG A 26 -17.77 -12.90 -4.27
C ARG A 26 -17.46 -11.42 -4.09
N PRO A 27 -18.35 -10.51 -4.48
CA PRO A 27 -18.25 -9.12 -4.05
C PRO A 27 -18.33 -9.10 -2.51
N TYR A 28 -17.38 -8.44 -1.88
CA TYR A 28 -17.40 -8.17 -0.45
C TYR A 28 -18.58 -7.24 -0.14
N GLU A 29 -19.61 -7.75 0.52
CA GLU A 29 -20.69 -6.93 1.07
C GLU A 29 -20.20 -6.24 2.35
N TRP A 30 -20.18 -4.93 2.33
CA TRP A 30 -19.86 -4.10 3.48
C TRP A 30 -20.93 -4.24 4.56
N SER A 31 -20.64 -4.87 5.67
CA SER A 31 -21.43 -4.70 6.89
C SER A 31 -20.88 -3.50 7.65
N ALA A 32 -21.73 -2.51 7.88
CA ALA A 32 -21.40 -1.37 8.70
C ALA A 32 -21.10 -1.84 10.14
N GLY A 33 -19.85 -1.71 10.56
CA GLY A 33 -19.44 -1.94 11.96
C GLY A 33 -19.97 -0.84 12.89
N PRO A 34 -19.88 -1.02 14.21
CA PRO A 34 -20.46 -0.12 15.20
C PRO A 34 -19.90 1.30 15.13
N THR A 35 -20.79 2.27 15.22
CA THR A 35 -20.62 3.68 14.86
C THR A 35 -20.02 4.59 15.94
N SER A 36 -19.49 4.10 17.06
CA SER A 36 -18.78 4.93 18.04
C SER A 36 -17.74 4.18 18.85
N VAL A 37 -16.55 4.73 18.96
CA VAL A 37 -15.42 4.24 19.76
C VAL A 37 -15.64 4.51 21.25
N GLU A 38 -16.52 5.47 21.62
CA GLU A 38 -16.70 5.91 23.01
C GLU A 38 -17.40 4.89 23.92
N ASP A 39 -18.17 3.97 23.38
CA ASP A 39 -18.92 2.98 24.17
C ASP A 39 -18.12 1.70 24.50
N LYS A 40 -16.89 1.60 24.00
CA LYS A 40 -16.07 0.38 24.13
C LYS A 40 -14.97 0.46 25.20
N TRP A 41 -14.93 1.50 26.05
CA TRP A 41 -13.93 1.63 27.09
C TRP A 41 -14.48 1.23 28.47
N ASP A 42 -13.83 0.27 29.12
CA ASP A 42 -14.01 0.05 30.54
C ASP A 42 -13.23 1.11 31.32
N ARG A 43 -13.94 2.10 31.86
CA ARG A 43 -13.37 3.23 32.59
C ARG A 43 -12.70 2.83 33.91
N SER A 44 -12.88 1.60 34.39
CA SER A 44 -12.29 1.11 35.64
C SER A 44 -10.86 0.60 35.48
N VAL A 45 -10.50 0.12 34.27
CA VAL A 45 -9.20 -0.49 33.97
C VAL A 45 -8.43 0.15 32.84
N GLY A 46 -9.00 1.14 32.15
CA GLY A 46 -8.35 1.85 31.04
C GLY A 46 -8.09 0.99 29.79
N ARG A 47 -8.83 -0.12 29.64
CA ARG A 47 -8.71 -1.04 28.50
C ARG A 47 -10.01 -1.02 27.64
N PRO A 48 -9.91 -1.24 26.31
CA PRO A 48 -11.09 -1.45 25.50
C PRO A 48 -11.87 -2.70 25.96
N MET A 49 -13.19 -2.66 25.88
CA MET A 49 -14.08 -3.77 26.28
C MET A 49 -14.17 -4.91 25.27
N THR A 50 -13.37 -4.88 24.20
CA THR A 50 -13.29 -5.90 23.13
C THR A 50 -11.86 -6.35 22.96
N ASP A 51 -11.65 -7.59 22.48
CA ASP A 51 -10.35 -8.15 22.10
C ASP A 51 -9.77 -7.51 20.82
N GLU A 52 -10.22 -6.32 20.43
CA GLU A 52 -9.73 -5.60 19.27
C GLU A 52 -8.37 -4.94 19.56
N PRO A 53 -7.44 -4.99 18.59
CA PRO A 53 -6.12 -4.38 18.71
C PRO A 53 -6.20 -2.88 19.01
N ILE A 54 -5.26 -2.37 19.79
CA ILE A 54 -5.30 -1.02 20.38
C ILE A 54 -4.83 0.04 19.38
N GLU A 55 -3.95 -0.31 18.45
CA GLU A 55 -3.20 0.65 17.65
C GLU A 55 -3.66 0.71 16.20
N ASN A 56 -4.25 1.87 15.81
CA ASN A 56 -4.68 2.12 14.44
C ASN A 56 -3.52 2.60 13.57
N ILE A 57 -3.08 1.79 12.63
CA ILE A 57 -1.98 2.11 11.69
C ILE A 57 -2.45 2.73 10.37
N SER A 58 -3.72 3.08 10.24
CA SER A 58 -4.28 3.65 8.99
C SER A 58 -3.96 5.12 8.76
N GLY A 59 -3.37 5.81 9.74
CA GLY A 59 -3.02 7.23 9.63
C GLY A 59 -4.20 8.20 9.71
N GLY A 60 -5.37 7.81 10.27
CA GLY A 60 -6.53 8.69 10.41
C GLY A 60 -7.44 8.31 11.58
N ALA A 61 -8.09 9.32 12.16
CA ALA A 61 -8.97 9.16 13.33
C ALA A 61 -10.36 8.56 12.99
N ASP A 62 -10.74 8.52 11.72
CA ASP A 62 -12.07 8.07 11.31
C ASP A 62 -12.07 6.55 11.17
N GLY A 63 -12.55 5.88 12.20
CA GLY A 63 -12.62 4.44 12.33
C GLY A 63 -13.44 3.76 11.23
N GLY A 64 -13.19 2.52 11.07
CA GLY A 64 -13.80 1.59 10.14
C GLY A 64 -12.69 0.71 9.60
N GLY A 65 -12.31 -0.33 10.34
CA GLY A 65 -11.38 -1.35 9.89
C GLY A 65 -12.13 -2.55 9.38
N MET A 66 -11.56 -3.31 8.47
CA MET A 66 -11.91 -4.71 8.33
C MET A 66 -11.33 -5.44 9.54
N ALA A 67 -12.17 -6.12 10.30
CA ALA A 67 -11.71 -7.17 11.16
C ALA A 67 -11.24 -8.32 10.23
N THR A 68 -9.96 -8.37 9.94
CA THR A 68 -9.35 -9.61 9.48
C THR A 68 -9.24 -10.46 10.74
N GLU A 69 -9.76 -11.67 10.70
CA GLU A 69 -9.58 -12.61 11.78
C GLU A 69 -8.10 -13.03 11.77
N PHE A 70 -7.39 -12.65 12.83
CA PHE A 70 -6.00 -13.01 13.03
C PHE A 70 -5.92 -14.09 14.11
N GLU A 71 -5.71 -15.33 13.68
CA GLU A 71 -5.64 -16.48 14.56
C GLU A 71 -4.24 -17.13 14.46
N PRO A 72 -3.24 -16.67 15.25
CA PRO A 72 -1.86 -17.17 15.16
C PRO A 72 -1.73 -18.68 15.34
N SER A 73 -2.67 -19.31 16.06
CA SER A 73 -2.69 -20.76 16.27
C SER A 73 -3.16 -21.55 15.04
N GLU A 74 -3.83 -20.92 14.10
CA GLU A 74 -4.34 -21.52 12.86
C GLU A 74 -3.46 -21.21 11.64
N ALA A 75 -2.44 -20.36 11.81
CA ALA A 75 -1.54 -19.97 10.72
C ALA A 75 -0.78 -21.17 10.15
N GLU A 76 -0.82 -21.34 8.83
CA GLU A 76 -0.17 -22.46 8.14
C GLU A 76 1.34 -22.23 8.00
N THR A 77 1.78 -20.98 7.90
CA THR A 77 3.20 -20.63 7.71
C THR A 77 3.73 -19.77 8.84
N ARG A 78 5.07 -19.65 8.92
CA ARG A 78 5.71 -18.75 9.89
C ARG A 78 5.47 -17.28 9.54
N ALA A 79 5.45 -16.93 8.26
CA ALA A 79 5.16 -15.57 7.81
C ALA A 79 3.73 -15.16 8.17
N GLU A 80 2.74 -16.01 7.92
CA GLU A 80 1.37 -15.79 8.33
C GLU A 80 1.24 -15.61 9.84
N ARG A 81 1.87 -16.48 10.63
CA ARG A 81 1.85 -16.39 12.10
C ARG A 81 2.40 -15.06 12.62
N VAL A 82 3.46 -14.55 12.00
CA VAL A 82 4.01 -13.23 12.32
C VAL A 82 2.98 -12.14 12.07
N ILE A 83 2.26 -12.19 10.94
CA ILE A 83 1.24 -11.20 10.61
C ILE A 83 0.04 -11.29 11.56
N ASP A 84 -0.37 -12.50 11.94
CA ASP A 84 -1.46 -12.69 12.89
C ASP A 84 -1.12 -12.13 14.28
N HIS A 85 0.13 -12.34 14.76
CA HIS A 85 0.60 -11.69 15.99
C HIS A 85 0.68 -10.16 15.90
N LEU A 86 1.01 -9.61 14.72
CA LEU A 86 0.92 -8.17 14.50
C LEU A 86 -0.55 -7.69 14.57
N GLY A 87 -1.50 -8.55 14.17
CA GLY A 87 -2.93 -8.29 14.27
C GLY A 87 -3.46 -8.22 15.70
N GLU A 88 -2.75 -8.80 16.68
CA GLU A 88 -3.07 -8.64 18.10
C GLU A 88 -2.74 -7.23 18.64
N THR A 89 -1.79 -6.54 18.00
CA THR A 89 -1.32 -5.20 18.42
C THR A 89 -1.89 -4.09 17.56
N TYR A 90 -1.93 -4.30 16.25
CA TYR A 90 -2.26 -3.30 15.25
C TYR A 90 -3.60 -3.61 14.58
N TRP A 91 -4.31 -2.56 14.22
CA TRP A 91 -5.41 -2.68 13.29
C TRP A 91 -5.33 -1.63 12.19
N GLN A 92 -5.96 -1.90 11.08
CA GLN A 92 -5.89 -1.05 9.91
C GLN A 92 -7.28 -0.80 9.35
N LYS A 93 -7.55 0.47 9.04
CA LYS A 93 -8.69 0.82 8.20
C LYS A 93 -8.51 0.20 6.83
N ALA A 94 -9.57 -0.37 6.26
CA ALA A 94 -9.51 -0.89 4.90
C ALA A 94 -9.04 0.20 3.93
N TYR A 95 -7.96 -0.07 3.21
CA TYR A 95 -7.60 0.72 2.04
C TYR A 95 -8.49 0.27 0.88
N GLY A 96 -9.09 1.21 0.21
CA GLY A 96 -9.91 0.91 -0.96
C GLY A 96 -10.75 2.12 -1.36
N GLY A 97 -11.25 2.10 -2.60
CA GLY A 97 -12.09 3.18 -3.12
C GLY A 97 -11.35 4.36 -3.72
N GLN A 98 -10.02 4.40 -3.66
CA GLN A 98 -9.22 5.34 -4.46
C GLN A 98 -8.97 4.73 -5.84
N ASP A 99 -9.06 5.55 -6.89
CA ASP A 99 -8.61 5.13 -8.21
C ASP A 99 -7.09 4.92 -8.25
N ALA A 100 -6.63 4.16 -9.25
CA ALA A 100 -5.24 3.76 -9.37
C ALA A 100 -4.28 4.94 -9.52
N PHE A 101 -4.70 6.02 -10.19
CA PHE A 101 -3.85 7.18 -10.35
C PHE A 101 -3.72 7.99 -9.04
N THR A 102 -4.81 8.15 -8.30
CA THR A 102 -4.76 8.76 -6.96
C THR A 102 -3.87 7.96 -6.01
N CYS A 103 -3.96 6.62 -6.04
CA CYS A 103 -3.09 5.74 -5.27
C CYS A 103 -1.62 5.89 -5.67
N LEU A 104 -1.31 5.97 -6.97
CA LEU A 104 0.03 6.19 -7.49
C LEU A 104 0.61 7.52 -6.98
N VAL A 105 -0.13 8.62 -7.12
CA VAL A 105 0.28 9.95 -6.64
C VAL A 105 0.55 9.94 -5.13
N ARG A 106 -0.36 9.34 -4.33
CA ARG A 106 -0.17 9.20 -2.89
C ARG A 106 1.10 8.43 -2.56
N THR A 107 1.37 7.35 -3.27
CA THR A 107 2.55 6.51 -3.04
C THR A 107 3.84 7.24 -3.43
N ILE A 108 3.86 8.00 -4.53
CA ILE A 108 4.99 8.86 -4.89
C ILE A 108 5.25 9.91 -3.80
N LEU A 109 4.21 10.55 -3.28
CA LEU A 109 4.35 11.53 -2.20
C LEU A 109 4.94 10.94 -0.92
N SER A 110 4.66 9.67 -0.62
CA SER A 110 5.18 8.96 0.55
C SER A 110 6.62 8.43 0.39
N GLN A 111 7.18 8.41 -0.83
CA GLN A 111 8.56 7.95 -1.05
C GLN A 111 9.56 8.81 -0.24
N ASN A 112 10.40 8.16 0.57
CA ASN A 112 11.39 8.81 1.44
C ASN A 112 10.80 9.96 2.31
N THR A 113 9.54 9.83 2.72
CA THR A 113 8.82 10.86 3.46
C THR A 113 7.93 10.18 4.51
N SER A 114 7.88 10.75 5.71
CA SER A 114 6.97 10.25 6.75
C SER A 114 5.51 10.54 6.39
N ASP A 115 4.58 9.69 6.88
CA ASP A 115 3.14 9.88 6.66
C ASP A 115 2.65 11.24 7.17
N LYS A 116 3.22 11.71 8.29
CA LYS A 116 2.95 13.05 8.85
C LYS A 116 3.25 14.18 7.87
N ALA A 117 4.21 14.01 6.98
CA ALA A 117 4.62 15.02 5.99
C ALA A 117 3.96 14.79 4.62
N SER A 118 3.73 13.54 4.22
CA SER A 118 3.13 13.20 2.93
C SER A 118 1.61 13.39 2.91
N GLN A 119 0.90 13.17 4.02
CA GLN A 119 -0.55 13.33 4.08
C GLN A 119 -1.00 14.78 3.79
N PRO A 120 -0.44 15.82 4.44
CA PRO A 120 -0.81 17.21 4.12
C PRO A 120 -0.50 17.60 2.66
N ALA A 121 0.58 17.06 2.07
CA ALA A 121 0.89 17.26 0.66
C ALA A 121 -0.16 16.66 -0.26
N HIS A 122 -0.59 15.44 0.03
CA HIS A 122 -1.66 14.77 -0.72
C HIS A 122 -2.97 15.55 -0.62
N ASP A 123 -3.37 15.97 0.59
CA ASP A 123 -4.62 16.71 0.81
C ASP A 123 -4.63 18.05 0.08
N ALA A 124 -3.48 18.77 0.10
CA ALA A 124 -3.32 20.01 -0.62
C ALA A 124 -3.41 19.82 -2.14
N LEU A 125 -2.77 18.77 -2.67
CA LEU A 125 -2.83 18.41 -4.09
C LEU A 125 -4.26 18.07 -4.50
N MET A 126 -4.95 17.21 -3.75
CA MET A 126 -6.33 16.82 -4.04
C MET A 126 -7.27 18.03 -4.02
N LYS A 127 -7.13 18.91 -3.02
CA LYS A 127 -7.92 20.13 -2.92
C LYS A 127 -7.72 21.07 -4.12
N ARG A 128 -6.48 21.15 -4.63
CA ARG A 128 -6.15 22.08 -5.73
C ARG A 128 -6.56 21.53 -7.10
N TYR A 129 -6.26 20.25 -7.38
CA TYR A 129 -6.34 19.68 -8.73
C TYR A 129 -7.57 18.80 -8.96
N ARG A 130 -8.19 18.22 -7.94
CA ARG A 130 -9.42 17.45 -8.10
C ARG A 130 -10.69 18.32 -8.04
N GLY A 131 -10.57 19.59 -7.60
CA GLY A 131 -11.69 20.51 -7.42
C GLY A 131 -12.58 20.15 -6.23
N SER A 132 -13.22 21.16 -5.64
CA SER A 132 -14.36 20.90 -4.74
C SER A 132 -15.52 20.35 -5.58
N GLU A 133 -16.14 19.26 -5.17
CA GLU A 133 -17.33 18.62 -5.78
C GLU A 133 -18.56 19.54 -5.91
N VAL A 134 -18.43 20.84 -5.70
CA VAL A 134 -19.52 21.80 -5.49
C VAL A 134 -19.97 22.51 -6.78
N GLN A 135 -19.43 22.23 -7.95
CA GLN A 135 -19.96 22.83 -9.18
C GLN A 135 -20.21 21.80 -10.31
N ARG A 136 -21.02 20.80 -10.03
CA ARG A 136 -21.78 20.14 -11.10
C ARG A 136 -22.99 21.00 -11.40
N THR A 137 -22.86 21.95 -12.31
CA THR A 137 -24.03 22.51 -12.97
C THR A 137 -24.58 21.48 -13.94
N SER A 138 -25.88 21.19 -13.81
CA SER A 138 -26.66 20.13 -14.44
C SER A 138 -26.93 20.30 -15.94
N ASP A 139 -26.09 20.94 -16.72
CA ASP A 139 -26.44 21.37 -18.09
C ASP A 139 -25.49 20.90 -19.20
N ASP A 140 -24.74 19.81 -19.07
CA ASP A 140 -24.07 19.24 -20.26
C ASP A 140 -24.39 17.76 -20.45
N ALA A 141 -25.49 17.51 -21.18
CA ALA A 141 -25.96 16.20 -21.64
C ALA A 141 -25.27 15.72 -22.92
N SER A 142 -24.22 16.39 -23.40
CA SER A 142 -23.58 16.10 -24.70
C SER A 142 -22.23 15.39 -24.56
N GLY A 143 -22.05 14.42 -23.74
CA GLY A 143 -21.03 13.35 -23.69
C GLY A 143 -19.67 13.45 -24.42
N GLN A 144 -19.18 14.62 -24.82
CA GLN A 144 -17.96 14.83 -25.62
C GLN A 144 -17.13 16.06 -25.20
N GLY A 145 -17.15 16.44 -23.92
CA GLY A 145 -16.23 17.42 -23.36
C GLY A 145 -15.22 16.77 -22.40
N PRO A 146 -14.09 17.42 -22.04
CA PRO A 146 -13.18 16.91 -21.03
C PRO A 146 -13.97 16.63 -19.76
N ARG A 147 -13.81 15.41 -19.21
CA ARG A 147 -14.50 15.00 -17.98
C ARG A 147 -14.02 15.89 -16.85
N ALA A 148 -14.85 16.84 -16.44
CA ALA A 148 -14.55 17.73 -15.32
C ALA A 148 -14.18 16.87 -14.10
N GLY A 149 -12.91 16.97 -13.63
CA GLY A 149 -12.41 16.30 -12.43
C GLY A 149 -11.48 15.10 -12.67
N ASP A 150 -11.00 14.83 -13.89
CA ASP A 150 -9.94 13.83 -14.09
C ASP A 150 -8.61 14.37 -13.56
N LEU A 151 -8.08 13.69 -12.51
CA LEU A 151 -6.86 14.11 -11.84
C LEU A 151 -5.63 14.00 -12.74
N ALA A 152 -5.57 12.99 -13.62
CA ALA A 152 -4.45 12.81 -14.54
C ALA A 152 -4.43 13.93 -15.56
N GLU A 153 -5.58 14.36 -16.08
CA GLU A 153 -5.67 15.50 -17.00
C GLU A 153 -5.23 16.80 -16.32
N ALA A 154 -5.75 17.06 -15.10
CA ALA A 154 -5.41 18.26 -14.35
C ALA A 154 -3.92 18.36 -13.98
N LEU A 155 -3.29 17.23 -13.66
CA LEU A 155 -1.86 17.19 -13.29
C LEU A 155 -0.95 17.17 -14.52
N ALA A 156 -1.39 16.63 -15.66
CA ALA A 156 -0.64 16.70 -16.91
C ALA A 156 -0.51 18.14 -17.47
N ASP A 157 -1.47 19.00 -17.15
CA ASP A 157 -1.47 20.41 -17.54
C ASP A 157 -0.94 21.33 -16.43
N ALA A 158 -0.49 20.79 -15.29
CA ALA A 158 -0.03 21.58 -14.16
C ALA A 158 1.36 22.18 -14.40
N GLU A 159 1.54 23.43 -13.98
CA GLU A 159 2.87 24.05 -13.91
C GLU A 159 3.69 23.42 -12.77
N GLN A 160 4.89 22.92 -13.10
CA GLN A 160 5.73 22.20 -12.13
C GLN A 160 6.02 23.00 -10.87
N SER A 161 6.29 24.30 -10.98
CA SER A 161 6.56 25.19 -9.86
C SER A 161 5.37 25.30 -8.91
N GLU A 162 4.15 25.36 -9.43
CA GLU A 162 2.92 25.44 -8.65
C GLU A 162 2.59 24.11 -7.95
N LEU A 163 2.83 22.98 -8.64
CA LEU A 163 2.67 21.67 -8.04
C LEU A 163 3.72 21.45 -6.94
N ALA A 164 4.99 21.81 -7.19
CA ALA A 164 6.07 21.72 -6.20
C ALA A 164 5.76 22.53 -4.92
N GLU A 165 5.24 23.75 -5.05
CA GLU A 165 4.79 24.55 -3.92
C GLU A 165 3.65 23.88 -3.16
N THR A 166 2.67 23.35 -3.88
CA THR A 166 1.50 22.67 -3.31
C THR A 166 1.87 21.46 -2.46
N ILE A 167 2.86 20.66 -2.90
CA ILE A 167 3.31 19.45 -2.23
C ILE A 167 4.56 19.64 -1.36
N SER A 168 4.93 20.88 -1.04
CA SER A 168 6.21 21.23 -0.39
C SER A 168 6.45 20.54 0.95
N SER A 169 5.39 20.12 1.67
CA SER A 169 5.51 19.34 2.91
C SER A 169 6.05 17.93 2.70
N ALA A 170 5.96 17.36 1.50
CA ALA A 170 6.34 15.95 1.23
C ALA A 170 7.85 15.71 1.10
N GLY A 171 8.72 16.71 1.22
CA GLY A 171 10.16 16.59 0.92
C GLY A 171 10.45 16.18 -0.53
N LEU A 172 11.62 16.50 -1.06
CA LEU A 172 11.96 16.23 -2.47
C LEU A 172 10.88 16.70 -3.47
N TYR A 173 10.14 17.73 -3.09
CA TYR A 173 8.92 18.18 -3.79
C TYR A 173 9.18 18.60 -5.25
N ASN A 174 10.36 19.14 -5.58
CA ASN A 174 10.72 19.47 -6.96
C ASN A 174 10.85 18.22 -7.84
N GLN A 175 11.46 17.16 -7.30
CA GLN A 175 11.59 15.89 -8.00
C GLN A 175 10.23 15.19 -8.10
N LYS A 176 9.48 15.15 -7.00
CA LYS A 176 8.16 14.51 -6.96
C LYS A 176 7.17 15.21 -7.88
N SER A 177 7.16 16.54 -7.96
CA SER A 177 6.29 17.25 -8.89
C SER A 177 6.58 16.91 -10.35
N SER A 178 7.85 16.81 -10.74
CA SER A 178 8.22 16.36 -12.10
C SER A 178 7.72 14.93 -12.37
N VAL A 179 8.00 14.00 -11.46
CA VAL A 179 7.57 12.59 -11.60
C VAL A 179 6.05 12.46 -11.69
N ILE A 180 5.31 13.22 -10.89
CA ILE A 180 3.83 13.20 -10.91
C ILE A 180 3.30 13.75 -12.24
N ILE A 181 3.85 14.85 -12.77
CA ILE A 181 3.45 15.43 -14.06
C ILE A 181 3.78 14.46 -15.19
N ASP A 182 4.99 13.91 -15.21
CA ASP A 182 5.42 12.94 -16.23
C ASP A 182 4.49 11.72 -16.26
N ALA A 183 4.17 11.15 -15.08
CA ALA A 183 3.22 10.06 -14.96
C ALA A 183 1.80 10.44 -15.42
N ALA A 184 1.34 11.65 -15.10
CA ALA A 184 0.04 12.14 -15.52
C ALA A 184 -0.05 12.30 -17.04
N VAL A 185 0.99 12.86 -17.67
CA VAL A 185 1.08 12.98 -19.14
C VAL A 185 1.04 11.60 -19.80
N GLU A 186 1.85 10.67 -19.31
CA GLU A 186 1.92 9.32 -19.85
C GLU A 186 0.58 8.57 -19.73
N ILE A 187 -0.08 8.67 -18.57
CA ILE A 187 -1.39 8.05 -18.35
C ILE A 187 -2.46 8.67 -19.23
N ARG A 188 -2.48 10.00 -19.40
CA ARG A 188 -3.39 10.67 -20.31
C ARG A 188 -3.17 10.24 -21.76
N GLU A 189 -1.93 10.19 -22.23
CA GLU A 189 -1.62 9.86 -23.62
C GLU A 189 -1.89 8.39 -23.96
N GLU A 190 -1.61 7.48 -23.05
CA GLU A 190 -1.73 6.05 -23.31
C GLU A 190 -3.12 5.50 -22.99
N PHE A 191 -3.70 5.89 -21.87
CA PHE A 191 -4.99 5.36 -21.40
C PHE A 191 -6.16 6.30 -21.69
N GLY A 192 -5.93 7.60 -21.84
CA GLY A 192 -6.96 8.61 -22.04
C GLY A 192 -7.47 9.25 -20.74
N GLY A 193 -6.87 8.90 -19.58
CA GLY A 193 -7.16 9.49 -18.28
C GLY A 193 -7.12 8.51 -17.13
N ALA A 194 -7.39 9.00 -15.92
CA ALA A 194 -7.33 8.23 -14.68
C ALA A 194 -8.35 7.07 -14.63
N SER A 195 -9.54 7.25 -15.21
CA SER A 195 -10.61 6.24 -15.22
C SER A 195 -10.24 5.00 -16.04
N GLU A 196 -9.69 5.20 -17.23
CA GLU A 196 -9.26 4.11 -18.10
C GLU A 196 -8.00 3.42 -17.54
N PHE A 197 -7.12 4.19 -16.90
CA PHE A 197 -5.98 3.64 -16.16
C PHE A 197 -6.45 2.79 -14.97
N ASP A 198 -7.41 3.26 -14.18
CA ASP A 198 -8.00 2.49 -13.08
C ASP A 198 -8.60 1.16 -13.58
N THR A 199 -9.33 1.19 -14.70
CA THR A 199 -9.84 -0.01 -15.35
C THR A 199 -8.72 -0.98 -15.75
N PHE A 200 -7.62 -0.45 -16.32
CA PHE A 200 -6.46 -1.27 -16.68
C PHE A 200 -5.83 -1.93 -15.46
N VAL A 201 -5.65 -1.19 -14.35
CA VAL A 201 -5.06 -1.72 -13.11
C VAL A 201 -5.95 -2.78 -12.47
N ARG A 202 -7.27 -2.58 -12.48
CA ARG A 202 -8.23 -3.50 -11.86
C ARG A 202 -8.47 -4.77 -12.67
N ASP A 203 -8.59 -4.64 -14.00
CA ASP A 203 -9.04 -5.72 -14.87
C ASP A 203 -7.88 -6.41 -15.61
N GLY A 204 -6.70 -5.78 -15.67
CA GLY A 204 -5.52 -6.29 -16.36
C GLY A 204 -4.93 -7.53 -15.68
N GLU A 205 -4.13 -8.29 -16.41
CA GLU A 205 -3.35 -9.39 -15.84
C GLU A 205 -2.28 -8.82 -14.89
N PRO A 206 -2.16 -9.29 -13.62
CA PRO A 206 -1.34 -8.63 -12.59
C PRO A 206 0.13 -8.42 -12.99
N SER A 207 0.78 -9.39 -13.62
CA SER A 207 2.18 -9.24 -14.04
C SER A 207 2.32 -8.19 -15.14
N ALA A 208 1.40 -8.16 -16.11
CA ALA A 208 1.42 -7.17 -17.18
C ALA A 208 1.13 -5.74 -16.67
N VAL A 209 0.27 -5.62 -15.66
CA VAL A 209 0.01 -4.34 -14.98
C VAL A 209 1.25 -3.90 -14.21
N ARG A 210 1.88 -4.81 -13.47
CA ARG A 210 3.12 -4.52 -12.73
C ARG A 210 4.24 -4.06 -13.66
N ASP A 211 4.48 -4.79 -14.74
CA ASP A 211 5.52 -4.45 -15.73
C ASP A 211 5.25 -3.05 -16.30
N ARG A 212 4.00 -2.75 -16.64
CA ARG A 212 3.64 -1.43 -17.17
C ARG A 212 3.81 -0.31 -16.14
N LEU A 213 3.50 -0.56 -14.87
CA LEU A 213 3.74 0.39 -13.78
C LEU A 213 5.24 0.66 -13.58
N LEU A 214 6.07 -0.36 -13.72
CA LEU A 214 7.53 -0.23 -13.62
C LEU A 214 8.15 0.57 -14.78
N ASP A 215 7.50 0.65 -15.93
CA ASP A 215 7.92 1.49 -17.05
C ASP A 215 7.69 2.99 -16.79
N ILE A 216 6.84 3.37 -15.83
CA ILE A 216 6.60 4.78 -15.48
C ILE A 216 7.81 5.33 -14.72
N ASN A 217 8.35 6.45 -15.19
CA ASN A 217 9.49 7.09 -14.55
C ASN A 217 9.22 7.40 -13.07
N GLY A 218 10.14 6.97 -12.18
CA GLY A 218 10.02 7.17 -10.72
C GLY A 218 9.11 6.16 -10.00
N VAL A 219 8.57 5.17 -10.72
CA VAL A 219 7.81 4.05 -10.14
C VAL A 219 8.74 2.84 -10.01
N GLY A 220 9.10 2.52 -8.77
CA GLY A 220 9.86 1.30 -8.47
C GLY A 220 8.95 0.14 -8.03
N PRO A 221 9.52 -1.07 -7.79
CA PRO A 221 8.78 -2.28 -7.43
C PRO A 221 7.78 -2.06 -6.29
N LYS A 222 8.20 -1.50 -5.15
CA LYS A 222 7.32 -1.21 -4.02
C LYS A 222 6.12 -0.33 -4.40
N THR A 223 6.33 0.68 -5.25
CA THR A 223 5.27 1.60 -5.69
C THR A 223 4.29 0.89 -6.60
N ALA A 224 4.76 0.09 -7.56
CA ALA A 224 3.92 -0.72 -8.44
C ALA A 224 3.06 -1.71 -7.64
N ASP A 225 3.68 -2.41 -6.69
CA ASP A 225 3.00 -3.37 -5.82
C ASP A 225 1.94 -2.70 -4.93
N CYS A 226 2.20 -1.50 -4.41
CA CYS A 226 1.20 -0.72 -3.67
C CYS A 226 0.00 -0.33 -4.53
N VAL A 227 0.21 0.07 -5.79
CA VAL A 227 -0.90 0.40 -6.71
C VAL A 227 -1.74 -0.85 -7.00
N LEU A 228 -1.11 -1.99 -7.29
CA LEU A 228 -1.79 -3.26 -7.50
C LEU A 228 -2.62 -3.68 -6.29
N LEU A 229 -2.03 -3.61 -5.10
CA LEU A 229 -2.66 -4.04 -3.86
C LEU A 229 -3.81 -3.12 -3.46
N PHE A 230 -3.56 -1.82 -3.35
CA PHE A 230 -4.50 -0.88 -2.72
C PHE A 230 -5.53 -0.28 -3.70
N ALA A 231 -5.20 -0.10 -4.96
CA ALA A 231 -6.13 0.38 -5.96
C ALA A 231 -6.71 -0.76 -6.80
N GLY A 232 -5.88 -1.70 -7.22
CA GLY A 232 -6.30 -2.87 -7.98
C GLY A 232 -7.13 -3.87 -7.17
N GLY A 233 -7.09 -3.81 -5.83
CA GLY A 233 -7.74 -4.80 -4.97
C GLY A 233 -7.18 -6.20 -5.17
N ARG A 234 -5.92 -6.32 -5.60
CA ARG A 234 -5.26 -7.58 -5.91
C ARG A 234 -4.66 -8.18 -4.64
N GLY A 235 -5.41 -9.03 -3.96
CA GLY A 235 -4.85 -9.90 -2.93
C GLY A 235 -3.69 -10.72 -3.48
N GLY A 236 -2.74 -11.09 -2.61
CA GLY A 236 -1.57 -11.89 -3.00
C GLY A 236 -0.40 -11.07 -3.54
N VAL A 237 -0.46 -9.74 -3.50
CA VAL A 237 0.68 -8.85 -3.75
C VAL A 237 1.19 -8.34 -2.41
N PHE A 238 2.48 -8.51 -2.14
CA PHE A 238 3.11 -8.06 -0.89
C PHE A 238 4.19 -7.01 -1.18
N PRO A 239 3.89 -5.70 -1.06
CA PRO A 239 4.90 -4.67 -1.28
C PRO A 239 6.05 -4.78 -0.28
N VAL A 240 7.29 -4.70 -0.76
CA VAL A 240 8.48 -4.79 0.09
C VAL A 240 9.22 -3.47 0.10
N ASP A 241 9.19 -2.79 1.25
CA ASP A 241 10.02 -1.62 1.53
C ASP A 241 11.26 -2.00 2.35
N THR A 242 12.04 -1.00 2.75
CA THR A 242 13.25 -1.23 3.56
C THR A 242 12.96 -1.80 4.96
N HIS A 243 11.77 -1.57 5.52
CA HIS A 243 11.36 -2.17 6.80
C HIS A 243 11.03 -3.64 6.61
N VAL A 244 10.14 -3.97 5.67
CA VAL A 244 9.74 -5.33 5.33
C VAL A 244 10.99 -6.16 4.97
N HIS A 245 11.82 -5.67 4.06
CA HIS A 245 13.06 -6.34 3.64
C HIS A 245 13.97 -6.70 4.82
N ARG A 246 14.21 -5.74 5.72
CA ARG A 246 15.04 -5.97 6.91
C ARG A 246 14.43 -6.96 7.88
N ILE A 247 13.12 -6.82 8.18
CA ILE A 247 12.42 -7.59 9.19
C ILE A 247 12.41 -9.07 8.83
N TYR A 248 11.94 -9.43 7.64
CA TYR A 248 11.76 -10.82 7.26
C TYR A 248 13.09 -11.57 7.01
N ARG A 249 14.17 -10.86 6.68
CA ARG A 249 15.52 -11.41 6.66
C ARG A 249 16.06 -11.65 8.07
N ARG A 250 15.87 -10.70 9.00
CA ARG A 250 16.23 -10.87 10.42
C ARG A 250 15.47 -12.00 11.10
N MET A 251 14.21 -12.18 10.71
CA MET A 251 13.40 -13.28 11.22
C MET A 251 13.82 -14.65 10.67
N GLY A 252 14.65 -14.71 9.63
CA GLY A 252 15.01 -15.96 8.95
C GLY A 252 13.85 -16.56 8.15
N ILE A 253 12.82 -15.76 7.82
CA ILE A 253 11.72 -16.14 6.93
C ILE A 253 12.18 -16.05 5.48
N ALA A 254 12.87 -14.98 5.14
CA ALA A 254 13.58 -14.87 3.87
C ALA A 254 15.08 -15.14 4.07
N PRO A 255 15.79 -15.65 3.05
CA PRO A 255 17.24 -15.83 3.11
C PRO A 255 17.97 -14.54 3.51
N PRO A 256 19.06 -14.62 4.28
CA PRO A 256 19.82 -13.43 4.71
C PRO A 256 20.27 -12.53 3.56
N GLU A 257 20.64 -13.11 2.42
CA GLU A 257 21.13 -12.43 1.22
C GLU A 257 19.99 -12.02 0.26
N ALA A 258 18.73 -12.35 0.56
CA ALA A 258 17.61 -12.06 -0.33
C ALA A 258 17.48 -10.56 -0.63
N ASP A 259 17.33 -10.20 -1.88
CA ASP A 259 16.96 -8.86 -2.30
C ASP A 259 15.45 -8.60 -2.08
N HIS A 260 14.97 -7.42 -2.45
CA HIS A 260 13.56 -7.05 -2.25
C HIS A 260 12.59 -7.95 -3.04
N GLU A 261 12.96 -8.37 -4.25
CA GLU A 261 12.12 -9.26 -5.05
C GLU A 261 12.07 -10.67 -4.46
N ALA A 262 13.20 -11.22 -4.02
CA ALA A 262 13.24 -12.52 -3.37
C ALA A 262 12.44 -12.53 -2.05
N VAL A 263 12.50 -11.44 -1.26
CA VAL A 263 11.65 -11.30 -0.07
C VAL A 263 10.18 -11.23 -0.46
N ARG A 264 9.81 -10.49 -1.52
CA ARG A 264 8.45 -10.40 -2.04
C ARG A 264 7.91 -11.78 -2.42
N GLU A 265 8.67 -12.55 -3.22
CA GLU A 265 8.28 -13.89 -3.65
C GLU A 265 8.04 -14.85 -2.48
N VAL A 266 8.86 -14.76 -1.42
CA VAL A 266 8.65 -15.55 -0.20
C VAL A 266 7.34 -15.16 0.46
N LEU A 267 7.09 -13.86 0.65
CA LEU A 267 5.89 -13.38 1.36
C LEU A 267 4.61 -13.63 0.56
N GLU A 268 4.61 -13.44 -0.75
CA GLU A 268 3.46 -13.74 -1.61
C GLU A 268 3.12 -15.23 -1.65
N ARG A 269 4.10 -16.10 -1.45
CA ARG A 269 3.89 -17.56 -1.35
C ARG A 269 3.38 -17.97 0.02
N GLU A 270 3.83 -17.34 1.09
CA GLU A 270 3.61 -17.79 2.47
C GLU A 270 2.50 -17.04 3.21
N VAL A 271 2.05 -15.92 2.68
CA VAL A 271 1.00 -15.09 3.30
C VAL A 271 -0.29 -15.22 2.49
N PRO A 272 -1.43 -15.51 3.15
CA PRO A 272 -2.72 -15.52 2.49
C PRO A 272 -3.02 -14.17 1.81
N PRO A 273 -3.61 -14.19 0.61
CA PRO A 273 -3.84 -12.98 -0.20
C PRO A 273 -4.55 -11.85 0.55
N GLU A 274 -5.51 -12.16 1.40
CA GLU A 274 -6.29 -11.21 2.19
C GLU A 274 -5.49 -10.54 3.31
N LYS A 275 -4.40 -11.17 3.76
CA LYS A 275 -3.51 -10.66 4.81
C LYS A 275 -2.35 -9.80 4.29
N CYS A 276 -2.08 -9.82 2.97
CA CYS A 276 -0.93 -9.11 2.39
C CYS A 276 -0.95 -7.60 2.66
N GLY A 277 -2.11 -6.96 2.52
CA GLY A 277 -2.26 -5.52 2.73
C GLY A 277 -2.00 -5.09 4.16
N PHE A 278 -2.60 -5.79 5.11
CA PHE A 278 -2.34 -5.58 6.52
C PHE A 278 -0.89 -5.91 6.87
N GLY A 279 -0.39 -7.06 6.41
CA GLY A 279 0.98 -7.52 6.66
C GLY A 279 2.04 -6.51 6.24
N HIS A 280 1.88 -5.88 5.06
CA HIS A 280 2.78 -4.82 4.61
C HIS A 280 2.79 -3.63 5.59
N THR A 281 1.63 -3.07 5.91
CA THR A 281 1.55 -1.85 6.74
C THR A 281 1.90 -2.10 8.20
N ALA A 282 1.46 -3.22 8.77
CA ALA A 282 1.80 -3.63 10.15
C ALA A 282 3.30 -3.91 10.31
N SER A 283 3.94 -4.53 9.30
CA SER A 283 5.40 -4.74 9.31
C SER A 283 6.17 -3.41 9.25
N ILE A 284 5.69 -2.40 8.52
CA ILE A 284 6.31 -1.06 8.53
C ILE A 284 6.24 -0.46 9.94
N GLN A 285 5.06 -0.51 10.57
CA GLN A 285 4.85 0.04 11.90
C GLN A 285 5.72 -0.69 12.94
N PHE A 286 5.72 -2.01 12.93
CA PHE A 286 6.61 -2.82 13.75
C PHE A 286 8.09 -2.48 13.53
N GLY A 287 8.48 -2.24 12.29
CA GLY A 287 9.86 -1.86 11.95
C GLY A 287 10.27 -0.47 12.45
N ARG A 288 9.29 0.42 12.66
CA ARG A 288 9.51 1.75 13.26
C ARG A 288 9.60 1.69 14.77
N GLU A 289 8.80 0.88 15.41
CA GLU A 289 8.66 0.82 16.87
C GLU A 289 9.63 -0.16 17.52
N TYR A 290 9.74 -1.37 16.97
CA TYR A 290 10.49 -2.47 17.60
C TYR A 290 11.73 -2.89 16.81
N CYS A 291 11.58 -3.17 15.50
CA CYS A 291 12.69 -3.70 14.71
C CYS A 291 13.43 -2.59 13.94
N SER A 292 13.99 -1.62 14.67
CA SER A 292 14.77 -0.55 14.03
C SER A 292 16.07 -1.06 13.39
N ALA A 293 16.64 -0.29 12.46
CA ALA A 293 17.82 -0.73 11.71
C ALA A 293 19.06 -0.89 12.60
N ARG A 294 19.26 0.03 13.56
CA ARG A 294 20.50 0.11 14.37
C ARG A 294 20.35 -0.39 15.80
N LYS A 295 19.18 -0.22 16.38
CA LYS A 295 18.90 -0.62 17.76
C LYS A 295 17.51 -1.26 17.82
N PRO A 296 17.37 -2.54 17.41
CA PRO A 296 16.12 -3.27 17.54
C PRO A 296 15.84 -3.58 19.03
N ALA A 297 14.55 -3.61 19.37
CA ALA A 297 14.11 -3.78 20.75
C ALA A 297 14.55 -5.10 21.41
N CYS A 298 14.81 -6.16 20.62
CA CYS A 298 15.32 -7.43 21.13
C CYS A 298 16.69 -7.32 21.84
N LEU A 299 17.46 -6.26 21.59
CA LEU A 299 18.68 -5.99 22.38
C LEU A 299 18.39 -5.61 23.83
N ASP A 300 17.20 -5.11 24.13
CA ASP A 300 16.77 -4.80 25.50
C ASP A 300 16.13 -6.04 26.19
N GLY A 301 16.17 -7.22 25.54
CA GLY A 301 15.69 -8.52 26.04
C GLY A 301 14.43 -9.03 25.35
N PRO A 302 14.04 -10.30 25.62
CA PRO A 302 12.91 -10.96 24.96
C PRO A 302 11.57 -10.26 25.20
N GLU A 303 11.35 -9.72 26.38
CA GLU A 303 10.10 -9.03 26.76
C GLU A 303 9.90 -7.69 26.02
N ALA A 304 10.97 -7.15 25.42
CA ALA A 304 10.92 -5.86 24.72
C ALA A 304 10.43 -5.98 23.27
N CYS A 305 10.40 -7.19 22.69
CA CYS A 305 9.99 -7.41 21.31
C CYS A 305 8.82 -8.41 21.24
N PRO A 306 7.63 -7.99 20.75
CA PRO A 306 6.44 -8.87 20.70
C PRO A 306 6.59 -10.08 19.77
N LEU A 307 7.57 -10.07 18.87
CA LEU A 307 7.83 -11.17 17.92
C LEU A 307 9.15 -11.91 18.24
N TYR A 308 9.66 -11.79 19.46
CA TYR A 308 10.96 -12.36 19.83
C TYR A 308 11.04 -13.86 19.56
N ASP A 309 10.04 -14.64 19.97
CA ASP A 309 9.99 -16.10 19.83
C ASP A 309 9.79 -16.58 18.38
N LEU A 310 9.36 -15.69 17.50
CA LEU A 310 9.17 -15.96 16.07
C LEU A 310 10.35 -15.49 15.20
N CYS A 311 11.42 -14.97 15.82
CA CYS A 311 12.52 -14.32 15.12
C CYS A 311 13.84 -15.05 15.39
N ASP A 312 14.59 -15.40 14.31
CA ASP A 312 15.93 -15.99 14.43
C ASP A 312 16.99 -14.95 14.76
N ARG A 313 16.67 -13.66 14.66
CA ARG A 313 17.55 -12.51 14.96
C ARG A 313 18.84 -12.52 14.14
N VAL A 314 18.74 -12.94 12.87
CA VAL A 314 19.90 -12.98 11.96
C VAL A 314 20.56 -11.60 11.87
N GLY A 315 21.88 -11.57 12.13
CA GLY A 315 22.66 -10.32 12.17
C GLY A 315 22.51 -9.50 13.43
N ILE A 316 21.96 -10.09 14.53
CA ILE A 316 21.83 -9.42 15.84
C ILE A 316 22.56 -10.26 16.87
N ASP A 317 23.58 -9.69 17.52
CA ASP A 317 24.25 -10.26 18.69
C ASP A 317 23.77 -9.52 19.94
N GLU A 318 22.99 -10.24 20.75
CA GLU A 318 22.40 -9.71 22.00
C GLU A 318 23.41 -9.60 23.13
N ILE A 319 24.55 -10.32 23.06
CA ILE A 319 25.57 -10.31 24.08
C ILE A 319 26.49 -9.10 23.92
N ASP A 320 26.93 -8.88 22.65
CA ASP A 320 27.81 -7.76 22.31
C ASP A 320 27.04 -6.51 21.89
N GLU A 321 25.70 -6.56 21.91
CA GLU A 321 24.77 -5.51 21.46
C GLU A 321 25.10 -4.98 20.05
N THR A 322 25.54 -5.88 19.16
CA THR A 322 25.91 -5.50 17.79
C THR A 322 24.85 -5.90 16.77
N VAL A 323 24.74 -5.10 15.71
CA VAL A 323 23.79 -5.30 14.63
C VAL A 323 24.49 -5.12 13.30
N VAL A 324 24.43 -6.15 12.47
CA VAL A 324 24.93 -6.14 11.09
C VAL A 324 23.79 -6.41 10.10
N ASP A 325 24.04 -6.19 8.81
CA ASP A 325 23.07 -6.66 7.79
C ASP A 325 22.99 -8.19 7.83
N PRO A 326 21.79 -8.79 7.72
CA PRO A 326 21.66 -10.25 7.72
C PRO A 326 22.57 -10.97 6.71
N ALA A 327 22.89 -10.37 5.56
CA ALA A 327 23.81 -10.94 4.58
C ALA A 327 25.28 -10.94 5.03
N GLU A 328 25.62 -10.21 6.09
CA GLU A 328 26.96 -10.10 6.67
C GLU A 328 27.07 -10.90 7.97
N ALA A 329 25.99 -11.57 8.38
CA ALA A 329 25.98 -12.42 9.56
C ALA A 329 26.71 -13.73 9.28
N ASP A 330 27.63 -14.13 10.22
CA ASP A 330 28.38 -15.41 10.17
C ASP A 330 27.48 -16.62 10.52
#